data_c3b53af671bb11d0b8f3a5abdaa2037e
#
_entry.id   c3b53af671bb11d0b8f3a5abdaa2037e
#
_cell.length_a   1.000
_cell.length_b   1.000
_cell.length_c   1.000
_cell.angle_alpha   90.00
_cell.angle_beta   90.00
_cell.angle_gamma   90.00
#
_symmetry.space_group_name_H-M   'P 1'
#
loop_
_entity.id
_entity.type
_entity.pdbx_description
1 polymer ?
#
loop_
_entity_poly.entity_id
_entity_poly.type
_entity_poly.pdbx_seq_one_letter_code
_entity_poly.pdbx_strand_id
1 'polypeptide(L)'
;MISYMLDTNICIYVINARPPTVLARFRQERLGSIGISSVTAVELAFGVAKSGSARNREALEMFLAPLEVLPFDVSAIWHYGELRAGLERRGQPIGALDTMIAAHALASNTILVTNNTREFARVPELRLQNWAGE
;
A
#
# COMPACT_ATOMS: atom_id res chain seq x y z
N MET A 1 -6.58 -14.67 -6.41
CA MET A 1 -7.26 -13.40 -6.10
C MET A 1 -6.49 -12.64 -5.04
N ILE A 2 -6.30 -11.36 -5.26
CA ILE A 2 -5.55 -10.53 -4.32
C ILE A 2 -6.43 -10.22 -3.12
N SER A 3 -5.92 -10.52 -1.93
CA SER A 3 -6.62 -10.26 -0.66
C SER A 3 -6.02 -9.09 0.11
N TYR A 4 -4.72 -8.88 -0.06
CA TYR A 4 -3.97 -7.86 0.70
C TYR A 4 -3.30 -6.89 -0.24
N MET A 5 -3.42 -5.61 0.08
CA MET A 5 -2.70 -4.55 -0.61
C MET A 5 -1.75 -3.92 0.41
N LEU A 6 -0.45 -3.97 0.13
CA LEU A 6 0.55 -3.41 1.04
C LEU A 6 0.74 -1.92 0.75
N ASP A 7 0.78 -1.10 1.80
CA ASP A 7 1.13 0.30 1.59
C ASP A 7 2.65 0.46 1.43
N THR A 8 3.08 1.68 1.13
CA THR A 8 4.48 1.95 0.79
C THR A 8 5.43 1.57 1.93
N ASN A 9 5.09 1.95 3.17
CA ASN A 9 5.98 1.68 4.30
C ASN A 9 6.09 0.18 4.59
N ILE A 10 5.00 -0.56 4.45
CA ILE A 10 5.03 -2.01 4.64
C ILE A 10 5.94 -2.66 3.60
N CYS A 11 5.88 -2.19 2.35
CA CYS A 11 6.78 -2.68 1.30
C CYS A 11 8.24 -2.47 1.69
N ILE A 12 8.56 -1.27 2.19
CA ILE A 12 9.91 -0.95 2.63
C ILE A 12 10.34 -1.87 3.78
N TYR A 13 9.42 -2.14 4.72
CA TYR A 13 9.72 -3.05 5.81
C TYR A 13 10.05 -4.45 5.31
N VAL A 14 9.29 -4.95 4.33
CA VAL A 14 9.57 -6.28 3.74
C VAL A 14 10.94 -6.29 3.08
N ILE A 15 11.23 -5.27 2.26
CA ILE A 15 12.50 -5.19 1.54
C ILE A 15 13.68 -5.16 2.51
N ASN A 16 13.54 -4.42 3.61
CA ASN A 16 14.60 -4.26 4.60
C ASN A 16 14.59 -5.36 5.67
N ALA A 17 13.59 -6.23 5.65
CA ALA A 17 13.41 -7.30 6.65
C ALA A 17 13.31 -6.76 8.09
N ARG A 18 12.71 -5.59 8.24
CA ARG A 18 12.52 -4.94 9.55
C ARG A 18 11.20 -4.18 9.59
N PRO A 19 10.42 -4.32 10.67
CA PRO A 19 10.63 -5.26 11.77
C PRO A 19 10.40 -6.71 11.32
N PRO A 20 10.97 -7.69 12.03
CA PRO A 20 10.85 -9.10 11.61
C PRO A 20 9.42 -9.60 11.49
N THR A 21 8.48 -9.02 12.27
CA THR A 21 7.09 -9.42 12.24
C THR A 21 6.45 -9.22 10.88
N VAL A 22 6.84 -8.15 10.16
CA VAL A 22 6.29 -7.88 8.84
C VAL A 22 6.76 -8.93 7.84
N LEU A 23 8.06 -9.22 7.81
CA LEU A 23 8.59 -10.22 6.90
C LEU A 23 8.00 -11.60 7.19
N ALA A 24 7.88 -11.95 8.49
CA ALA A 24 7.32 -13.23 8.88
C ALA A 24 5.89 -13.37 8.38
N ARG A 25 5.06 -12.34 8.55
CA ARG A 25 3.67 -12.39 8.09
C ARG A 25 3.60 -12.42 6.57
N PHE A 26 4.45 -11.65 5.89
CA PHE A 26 4.53 -11.65 4.44
C PHE A 26 4.80 -13.06 3.90
N ARG A 27 5.73 -13.78 4.54
CA ARG A 27 6.10 -15.13 4.13
C ARG A 27 5.03 -16.16 4.42
N GLN A 28 4.13 -15.89 5.36
CA GLN A 28 3.04 -16.81 5.68
C GLN A 28 1.93 -16.77 4.63
N GLU A 29 1.79 -15.65 3.91
CA GLU A 29 0.71 -15.50 2.94
C GLU A 29 1.13 -16.06 1.60
N ARG A 30 0.14 -16.52 0.84
CA ARG A 30 0.40 -16.97 -0.54
C ARG A 30 0.71 -15.75 -1.39
N LEU A 31 1.77 -15.83 -2.18
CA LEU A 31 2.18 -14.69 -3.01
C LEU A 31 1.07 -14.21 -3.92
N GLY A 32 0.29 -15.12 -4.47
CA GLY A 32 -0.83 -14.74 -5.34
C GLY A 32 -1.93 -13.97 -4.63
N SER A 33 -1.87 -13.84 -3.29
CA SER A 33 -2.86 -13.09 -2.53
C SER A 33 -2.40 -11.69 -2.16
N ILE A 34 -1.15 -11.33 -2.48
CA ILE A 34 -0.57 -10.04 -2.10
C ILE A 34 -0.31 -9.19 -3.34
N GLY A 35 -0.76 -7.96 -3.32
CA GLY A 35 -0.48 -7.00 -4.37
C GLY A 35 -0.20 -5.63 -3.81
N ILE A 36 0.19 -4.73 -4.69
CA ILE A 36 0.38 -3.32 -4.34
C ILE A 36 -0.30 -2.46 -5.40
N SER A 37 -0.67 -1.26 -5.00
CA SER A 37 -1.18 -0.26 -5.95
C SER A 37 -0.04 0.23 -6.84
N SER A 38 -0.35 0.55 -8.10
CA SER A 38 0.62 1.23 -8.95
C SER A 38 1.07 2.56 -8.34
N VAL A 39 0.25 3.19 -7.50
CA VAL A 39 0.63 4.41 -6.77
C VAL A 39 1.79 4.10 -5.81
N THR A 40 1.69 3.00 -5.08
CA THR A 40 2.76 2.55 -4.20
C THR A 40 4.03 2.26 -4.99
N ALA A 41 3.89 1.60 -6.14
CA ALA A 41 5.03 1.29 -7.00
C ALA A 41 5.73 2.58 -7.47
N VAL A 42 4.96 3.61 -7.78
CA VAL A 42 5.51 4.91 -8.18
C VAL A 42 6.33 5.51 -7.04
N GLU A 43 5.81 5.47 -5.82
CA GLU A 43 6.54 6.01 -4.67
C GLU A 43 7.84 5.25 -4.42
N LEU A 44 7.79 3.92 -4.52
CA LEU A 44 8.99 3.10 -4.34
C LEU A 44 10.02 3.38 -5.41
N ALA A 45 9.58 3.52 -6.66
CA ALA A 45 10.48 3.83 -7.78
C ALA A 45 11.14 5.20 -7.60
N PHE A 46 10.39 6.19 -7.11
CA PHE A 46 10.95 7.49 -6.83
C PHE A 46 12.04 7.40 -5.75
N GLY A 47 11.75 6.66 -4.67
CA GLY A 47 12.73 6.50 -3.59
C GLY A 47 14.03 5.88 -4.08
N VAL A 48 13.93 4.86 -4.93
CA VAL A 48 15.10 4.21 -5.51
C VAL A 48 15.88 5.17 -6.41
N ALA A 49 15.18 5.90 -7.30
CA ALA A 49 15.82 6.85 -8.19
C ALA A 49 16.53 7.95 -7.41
N LYS A 50 15.88 8.43 -6.35
CA LYS A 50 16.45 9.47 -5.49
C LYS A 50 17.73 8.99 -4.80
N SER A 51 17.79 7.71 -4.41
CA SER A 51 18.95 7.16 -3.72
C SER A 51 20.15 7.02 -4.65
N GLY A 52 19.92 6.92 -5.96
CA GLY A 52 20.98 6.72 -6.93
C GLY A 52 21.69 5.36 -6.80
N SER A 53 21.11 4.43 -6.05
CA SER A 53 21.74 3.16 -5.73
C SER A 53 21.24 2.04 -6.65
N ALA A 54 22.16 1.45 -7.43
CA ALA A 54 21.83 0.30 -8.26
C ALA A 54 21.39 -0.89 -7.40
N ARG A 55 21.96 -1.01 -6.21
CA ARG A 55 21.60 -2.07 -5.28
C ARG A 55 20.17 -1.94 -4.80
N ASN A 56 19.74 -0.70 -4.48
CA ASN A 56 18.36 -0.46 -4.07
C ASN A 56 17.39 -0.74 -5.21
N ARG A 57 17.77 -0.40 -6.42
CA ARG A 57 16.94 -0.68 -7.59
C ARG A 57 16.76 -2.17 -7.78
N GLU A 58 17.85 -2.94 -7.68
CA GLU A 58 17.78 -4.38 -7.83
C GLU A 58 16.90 -5.00 -6.75
N ALA A 59 17.03 -4.52 -5.50
CA ALA A 59 16.21 -5.02 -4.40
C ALA A 59 14.73 -4.77 -4.66
N LEU A 60 14.38 -3.60 -5.18
CA LEU A 60 13.01 -3.29 -5.51
C LEU A 60 12.49 -4.18 -6.64
N GLU A 61 13.30 -4.38 -7.69
CA GLU A 61 12.90 -5.23 -8.79
C GLU A 61 12.62 -6.66 -8.33
N MET A 62 13.48 -7.17 -7.45
CA MET A 62 13.29 -8.51 -6.91
C MET A 62 12.05 -8.61 -6.02
N PHE A 63 11.76 -7.55 -5.26
CA PHE A 63 10.56 -7.52 -4.43
C PHE A 63 9.30 -7.52 -5.29
N LEU A 64 9.28 -6.74 -6.35
CA LEU A 64 8.09 -6.59 -7.20
C LEU A 64 7.82 -7.81 -8.07
N ALA A 65 8.87 -8.55 -8.45
CA ALA A 65 8.75 -9.60 -9.46
C ALA A 65 7.65 -10.63 -9.15
N PRO A 66 7.51 -11.14 -7.91
CA PRO A 66 6.47 -12.13 -7.61
C PRO A 66 5.13 -11.52 -7.24
N LEU A 67 5.04 -10.20 -7.11
CA LEU A 67 3.81 -9.55 -6.67
C LEU A 67 3.02 -9.04 -7.87
N GLU A 68 1.74 -8.80 -7.64
CA GLU A 68 0.90 -8.15 -8.64
C GLU A 68 0.85 -6.66 -8.35
N VAL A 69 1.18 -5.85 -9.37
CA VAL A 69 1.01 -4.40 -9.30
C VAL A 69 -0.34 -4.08 -9.92
N LEU A 70 -1.29 -3.66 -9.09
CA LEU A 70 -2.64 -3.38 -9.53
C LEU A 70 -2.71 -1.97 -10.12
N PRO A 71 -3.22 -1.82 -11.35
CA PRO A 71 -3.29 -0.47 -11.94
C PRO A 71 -4.37 0.37 -11.25
N PHE A 72 -4.06 1.63 -11.03
CA PHE A 72 -5.00 2.59 -10.47
C PHE A 72 -5.97 2.98 -11.60
N ASP A 73 -7.05 2.23 -11.72
CA ASP A 73 -7.95 2.29 -12.86
C ASP A 73 -9.14 3.23 -12.62
N VAL A 74 -10.09 3.19 -13.55
CA VAL A 74 -11.27 4.09 -13.50
C VAL A 74 -12.06 3.90 -12.22
N SER A 75 -12.22 2.66 -11.75
CA SER A 75 -12.94 2.42 -10.50
C SER A 75 -12.23 3.09 -9.33
N ALA A 76 -10.90 2.98 -9.28
CA ALA A 76 -10.12 3.61 -8.22
C ALA A 76 -10.21 5.13 -8.29
N ILE A 77 -10.25 5.71 -9.51
CA ILE A 77 -10.39 7.15 -9.69
C ILE A 77 -11.67 7.65 -9.04
N TRP A 78 -12.79 6.99 -9.30
CA TRP A 78 -14.06 7.41 -8.74
C TRP A 78 -14.13 7.23 -7.23
N HIS A 79 -13.57 6.12 -6.71
CA HIS A 79 -13.47 5.94 -5.27
C HIS A 79 -12.63 7.05 -4.63
N TYR A 80 -11.55 7.45 -5.30
CA TYR A 80 -10.71 8.54 -4.79
C TYR A 80 -11.49 9.85 -4.69
N GLY A 81 -12.20 10.22 -5.75
CA GLY A 81 -12.96 11.48 -5.75
C GLY A 81 -13.97 11.54 -4.62
N GLU A 82 -14.74 10.48 -4.46
CA GLU A 82 -15.76 10.45 -3.42
C GLU A 82 -15.16 10.37 -2.02
N LEU A 83 -14.10 9.57 -1.86
CA LEU A 83 -13.44 9.45 -0.56
C LEU A 83 -12.86 10.78 -0.12
N ARG A 84 -12.11 11.43 -1.01
CA ARG A 84 -11.47 12.70 -0.66
C ARG A 84 -12.49 13.77 -0.34
N ALA A 85 -13.54 13.88 -1.13
CA ALA A 85 -14.59 14.85 -0.88
C ALA A 85 -15.25 14.61 0.48
N GLY A 86 -15.51 13.35 0.80
CA GLY A 86 -16.11 13.00 2.09
C GLY A 86 -15.20 13.32 3.27
N LEU A 87 -13.91 13.01 3.15
CA LEU A 87 -12.96 13.30 4.22
C LEU A 87 -12.83 14.81 4.46
N GLU A 88 -12.80 15.59 3.38
CA GLU A 88 -12.72 17.04 3.52
C GLU A 88 -13.97 17.61 4.16
N ARG A 89 -15.15 17.11 3.79
CA ARG A 89 -16.40 17.58 4.41
C ARG A 89 -16.45 17.30 5.90
N ARG A 90 -15.81 16.20 6.34
CA ARG A 90 -15.78 15.87 7.78
C ARG A 90 -14.62 16.52 8.51
N GLY A 91 -13.78 17.31 7.82
CA GLY A 91 -12.63 17.92 8.42
C GLY A 91 -11.55 16.93 8.83
N GLN A 92 -11.49 15.78 8.14
CA GLN A 92 -10.54 14.72 8.45
C GLN A 92 -9.71 14.30 7.23
N PRO A 93 -9.11 15.24 6.49
CA PRO A 93 -8.33 14.88 5.31
C PRO A 93 -7.09 14.08 5.69
N ILE A 94 -6.64 13.25 4.77
CA ILE A 94 -5.36 12.56 4.88
C ILE A 94 -4.54 12.92 3.65
N GLY A 95 -3.26 12.53 3.63
CA GLY A 95 -2.38 12.86 2.52
C GLY A 95 -2.95 12.37 1.19
N ALA A 96 -2.63 13.08 0.10
CA ALA A 96 -3.19 12.78 -1.22
C ALA A 96 -2.81 11.38 -1.69
N LEU A 97 -1.54 10.99 -1.54
CA LEU A 97 -1.11 9.66 -1.95
C LEU A 97 -1.76 8.58 -1.09
N ASP A 98 -1.88 8.81 0.22
CA ASP A 98 -2.56 7.86 1.10
C ASP A 98 -4.04 7.75 0.75
N THR A 99 -4.67 8.86 0.36
CA THR A 99 -6.07 8.81 -0.11
C THR A 99 -6.18 7.96 -1.36
N MET A 100 -5.22 8.05 -2.28
CA MET A 100 -5.22 7.22 -3.49
C MET A 100 -5.08 5.74 -3.15
N ILE A 101 -4.17 5.41 -2.24
CA ILE A 101 -3.95 4.02 -1.83
C ILE A 101 -5.21 3.46 -1.15
N ALA A 102 -5.81 4.24 -0.25
CA ALA A 102 -7.03 3.82 0.43
C ALA A 102 -8.19 3.61 -0.56
N ALA A 103 -8.35 4.53 -1.50
CA ALA A 103 -9.38 4.43 -2.53
C ALA A 103 -9.18 3.19 -3.39
N HIS A 104 -7.93 2.89 -3.72
CA HIS A 104 -7.61 1.72 -4.54
C HIS A 104 -7.93 0.42 -3.78
N ALA A 105 -7.61 0.37 -2.48
CA ALA A 105 -7.95 -0.79 -1.67
C ALA A 105 -9.46 -1.00 -1.60
N LEU A 106 -10.23 0.09 -1.44
CA LEU A 106 -11.69 0.01 -1.45
C LEU A 106 -12.21 -0.49 -2.79
N ALA A 107 -11.70 0.07 -3.89
CA ALA A 107 -12.14 -0.31 -5.23
C ALA A 107 -11.83 -1.76 -5.54
N SER A 108 -10.71 -2.28 -5.01
CA SER A 108 -10.27 -3.65 -5.24
C SER A 108 -10.85 -4.64 -4.22
N ASN A 109 -11.54 -4.14 -3.21
CA ASN A 109 -12.08 -4.95 -2.12
C ASN A 109 -10.96 -5.75 -1.43
N THR A 110 -9.85 -5.10 -1.15
CA THR A 110 -8.72 -5.73 -0.47
C THR A 110 -8.54 -5.16 0.93
N ILE A 111 -7.80 -5.90 1.76
CA ILE A 111 -7.39 -5.41 3.07
C ILE A 111 -6.12 -4.58 2.88
N LEU A 112 -6.12 -3.35 3.37
CA LEU A 112 -4.92 -2.52 3.32
C LEU A 112 -4.02 -2.86 4.49
N VAL A 113 -2.80 -3.26 4.20
CA VAL A 113 -1.80 -3.57 5.22
C VAL A 113 -0.95 -2.33 5.43
N THR A 114 -0.99 -1.78 6.63
CA THR A 114 -0.32 -0.51 6.95
C THR A 114 0.00 -0.47 8.44
N ASN A 115 1.06 0.24 8.82
CA ASN A 115 1.26 0.55 10.23
C ASN A 115 0.75 1.94 10.60
N ASN A 116 0.26 2.70 9.62
CA ASN A 116 -0.33 4.02 9.86
C ASN A 116 -1.85 3.88 10.05
N THR A 117 -2.22 3.01 10.99
CA THR A 117 -3.63 2.70 11.20
C THR A 117 -4.42 3.90 11.72
N ARG A 118 -3.75 4.78 12.45
CA ARG A 118 -4.42 5.96 13.00
C ARG A 118 -5.00 6.84 11.89
N GLU A 119 -4.22 7.09 10.85
CA GLU A 119 -4.67 7.92 9.74
C GLU A 119 -5.70 7.20 8.88
N PHE A 120 -5.40 5.95 8.51
CA PHE A 120 -6.30 5.21 7.64
C PHE A 120 -7.62 4.81 8.32
N ALA A 121 -7.68 4.83 9.66
CA ALA A 121 -8.93 4.59 10.36
C ALA A 121 -9.99 5.66 10.07
N ARG A 122 -9.58 6.81 9.52
CA ARG A 122 -10.52 7.85 9.11
C ARG A 122 -11.33 7.46 7.88
N VAL A 123 -10.89 6.44 7.15
CA VAL A 123 -11.52 6.03 5.88
C VAL A 123 -12.65 5.04 6.18
N PRO A 124 -13.91 5.41 5.85
CA PRO A 124 -15.04 4.51 6.13
C PRO A 124 -14.92 3.21 5.34
N GLU A 125 -15.27 2.10 5.98
CA GLU A 125 -15.36 0.79 5.37
C GLU A 125 -14.04 0.17 4.92
N LEU A 126 -12.91 0.86 5.11
CA LEU A 126 -11.62 0.31 4.75
C LEU A 126 -11.19 -0.71 5.81
N ARG A 127 -10.87 -1.92 5.34
CA ARG A 127 -10.37 -2.96 6.23
C ARG A 127 -8.86 -2.85 6.34
N LEU A 128 -8.36 -2.85 7.57
CA LEU A 128 -6.95 -2.62 7.86
C LEU A 128 -6.35 -3.81 8.60
N GLN A 129 -5.08 -4.08 8.33
CA GLN A 129 -4.26 -4.95 9.17
C GLN A 129 -2.91 -4.29 9.35
N ASN A 130 -2.33 -4.47 10.52
CA ASN A 130 -0.99 -3.98 10.81
C ASN A 130 -0.07 -5.19 11.05
N TRP A 131 0.81 -5.44 10.10
CA TRP A 131 1.76 -6.56 10.22
C TRP A 131 3.02 -6.18 10.98
N ALA A 132 3.18 -4.90 11.32
CA ALA A 132 4.33 -4.44 12.10
C ALA A 132 4.18 -4.77 13.60
N GLY A 133 3.04 -5.26 13.98
CA GLY A 133 2.76 -5.64 15.36
C GLY A 133 2.17 -4.50 16.09
N GLU A 134 1.41 -4.15 16.55
CA GLU A 134 0.78 -3.23 17.22
C GLU A 134 1.19 -2.34 17.89
#